data_e0b1a8fb098c61a227b07bca80626ace
#
_entry.id   e0b1a8fb098c61a227b07bca80626ace
#
_cell.length_a   1.000
_cell.length_b   1.000
_cell.length_c   1.000
_cell.angle_alpha   90.00
_cell.angle_beta   90.00
_cell.angle_gamma   90.00
#
_symmetry.space_group_name_H-M   'P 1'
#
loop_
_entity.id
_entity.type
_entity.pdbx_description
1 polymer ?
#
loop_
_entity_poly.entity_id
_entity_poly.type
_entity_poly.pdbx_seq_one_letter_code
_entity_poly.pdbx_strand_id
1 'polypeptide(L)'
;MQSYYYYSKNVTLLGVSLYPPDKSNMGRSDPKPGKKAGEQVRLNKYIAAAGICSRREADKLISAGLVSVNGKKVTQLGSKVNPGDEVRYNGERIRSERKVYLLLNKPKDYVTTTDDPKERKTVMMLIRDACSERVYPVGRLDRNTTGVLLFTNDGDLAKKMTHPSSNKKKIYHVFLDRNLSGNDLRKLADGVTLEDGFIQPDAISYASNENKKEVGLEIHSGKNRIVRRMFESVGYRVVKLDRVYFGGLTKKNLPRGKWRFLSEKEISMLKMNAYE
;
A
#
# COMPACT_ATOMS: atom_id res chain seq x y z
N MET A 1 -0.53 27.62 1.13
CA MET A 1 -1.03 27.00 -0.11
C MET A 1 0.01 26.86 -1.23
N GLN A 2 1.14 27.55 -1.17
CA GLN A 2 2.19 27.57 -2.22
C GLN A 2 3.24 26.46 -2.15
N SER A 3 3.41 25.77 -1.01
CA SER A 3 4.46 24.77 -0.80
C SER A 3 4.28 23.44 -1.58
N TYR A 4 3.08 23.14 -2.09
CA TYR A 4 2.80 21.90 -2.82
C TYR A 4 3.17 21.93 -4.31
N TYR A 5 3.41 23.12 -4.88
CA TYR A 5 3.72 23.30 -6.30
C TYR A 5 5.19 22.99 -6.64
N TYR A 6 6.10 23.06 -5.67
CA TYR A 6 7.53 22.85 -5.91
C TYR A 6 7.92 21.40 -6.12
N TYR A 7 7.23 20.45 -5.49
CA TYR A 7 7.52 19.03 -5.65
C TYR A 7 7.13 18.45 -7.03
N SER A 8 6.20 19.11 -7.74
CA SER A 8 5.78 18.66 -9.08
C SER A 8 6.68 19.16 -10.21
N LYS A 9 7.48 20.20 -9.99
CA LYS A 9 8.35 20.81 -11.02
C LYS A 9 9.79 20.27 -11.03
N ASN A 10 10.32 19.78 -9.93
CA ASN A 10 11.71 19.29 -9.87
C ASN A 10 11.87 17.79 -10.22
N VAL A 11 10.80 17.07 -10.50
CA VAL A 11 10.85 15.69 -11.03
C VAL A 11 11.04 15.66 -12.55
N THR A 12 11.01 16.81 -13.21
CA THR A 12 11.07 16.92 -14.69
C THR A 12 12.48 17.20 -15.24
N LEU A 13 13.54 17.07 -14.46
CA LEU A 13 14.92 17.41 -14.89
C LEU A 13 15.87 16.22 -15.02
N LEU A 14 15.34 15.03 -15.34
CA LEU A 14 16.13 13.97 -15.97
C LEU A 14 15.38 13.58 -17.22
N GLY A 15 15.90 14.06 -18.38
CA GLY A 15 15.30 13.91 -19.69
C GLY A 15 15.06 12.46 -20.09
N VAL A 16 13.81 12.04 -20.01
CA VAL A 16 13.28 10.84 -20.68
C VAL A 16 12.03 11.26 -21.44
N SER A 17 12.11 11.23 -22.77
CA SER A 17 11.01 11.46 -23.70
C SER A 17 9.87 10.49 -23.42
N LEU A 18 8.66 11.03 -23.19
CA LEU A 18 7.43 10.29 -22.85
C LEU A 18 6.58 9.90 -24.06
N TYR A 19 7.17 9.57 -25.22
CA TYR A 19 6.42 8.99 -26.34
C TYR A 19 7.17 7.79 -26.94
N PRO A 20 6.59 6.59 -26.93
CA PRO A 20 7.11 5.48 -27.73
C PRO A 20 6.79 5.68 -29.21
N PRO A 21 7.65 5.23 -30.14
CA PRO A 21 7.41 5.33 -31.57
C PRO A 21 6.27 4.41 -32.01
N ASP A 22 5.47 4.93 -32.94
CA ASP A 22 4.43 4.24 -33.67
C ASP A 22 5.03 3.05 -34.48
N LYS A 23 4.52 1.84 -34.23
CA LYS A 23 4.76 0.66 -35.06
C LYS A 23 3.42 0.10 -35.52
N SER A 24 2.92 0.65 -36.63
CA SER A 24 1.97 -0.02 -37.47
C SER A 24 2.69 -1.11 -38.30
N ASN A 25 2.06 -2.29 -38.33
CA ASN A 25 2.36 -3.47 -39.15
C ASN A 25 3.29 -4.52 -38.56
N MET A 26 2.69 -5.58 -38.02
CA MET A 26 3.06 -6.95 -38.36
C MET A 26 1.94 -7.95 -37.96
N GLY A 27 1.68 -8.87 -38.89
CA GLY A 27 0.70 -9.89 -39.06
C GLY A 27 0.08 -10.55 -37.84
N ARG A 28 -1.24 -10.67 -37.88
CA ARG A 28 -2.05 -11.52 -36.99
C ARG A 28 -1.77 -12.99 -37.30
N SER A 29 -1.31 -13.70 -36.29
CA SER A 29 -1.57 -15.13 -36.11
C SER A 29 -2.26 -15.30 -34.77
N ASP A 30 -3.55 -15.60 -34.78
CA ASP A 30 -4.34 -15.87 -33.58
C ASP A 30 -3.85 -17.16 -32.91
N PRO A 31 -3.36 -17.14 -31.67
CA PRO A 31 -3.17 -18.36 -30.90
C PRO A 31 -4.53 -18.75 -30.32
N LYS A 32 -4.98 -19.97 -30.64
CA LYS A 32 -6.13 -20.64 -30.00
C LYS A 32 -6.06 -20.47 -28.48
N PRO A 33 -7.19 -20.20 -27.79
CA PRO A 33 -7.19 -20.05 -26.34
C PRO A 33 -7.01 -21.43 -25.68
N GLY A 34 -5.76 -21.78 -25.39
CA GLY A 34 -5.47 -22.82 -24.42
C GLY A 34 -6.01 -22.36 -23.07
N LYS A 35 -7.00 -23.04 -22.49
CA LYS A 35 -7.46 -22.87 -21.12
C LYS A 35 -6.24 -23.03 -20.21
N LYS A 36 -5.65 -21.92 -19.73
CA LYS A 36 -4.72 -21.96 -18.60
C LYS A 36 -5.50 -22.58 -17.45
N ALA A 37 -5.09 -23.75 -16.98
CA ALA A 37 -5.59 -24.32 -15.74
C ALA A 37 -5.42 -23.24 -14.66
N GLY A 38 -6.51 -22.72 -14.13
CA GLY A 38 -6.48 -21.60 -13.19
C GLY A 38 -5.71 -22.02 -11.94
N GLU A 39 -4.90 -21.11 -11.41
CA GLU A 39 -4.08 -21.34 -10.23
C GLU A 39 -4.97 -21.69 -9.02
N GLN A 40 -4.65 -22.77 -8.33
CA GLN A 40 -5.33 -23.17 -7.09
C GLN A 40 -5.17 -22.08 -6.01
N VAL A 41 -6.27 -21.73 -5.36
CA VAL A 41 -6.29 -20.73 -4.30
C VAL A 41 -6.49 -21.40 -2.94
N ARG A 42 -5.76 -20.98 -1.90
CA ARG A 42 -6.01 -21.46 -0.53
C ARG A 42 -7.45 -21.13 -0.12
N LEU A 43 -8.15 -22.10 0.49
CA LEU A 43 -9.55 -21.96 0.88
C LEU A 43 -9.79 -20.77 1.82
N ASN A 44 -8.91 -20.53 2.80
CA ASN A 44 -8.99 -19.35 3.66
C ASN A 44 -8.84 -18.02 2.91
N LYS A 45 -8.03 -17.99 1.83
CA LYS A 45 -7.90 -16.80 0.96
C LYS A 45 -9.18 -16.59 0.15
N TYR A 46 -9.80 -17.68 -0.33
CA TYR A 46 -11.06 -17.63 -1.07
C TYR A 46 -12.19 -17.07 -0.20
N ILE A 47 -12.37 -17.59 1.03
CA ILE A 47 -13.39 -17.13 1.99
C ILE A 47 -13.18 -15.65 2.34
N ALA A 48 -11.93 -15.24 2.60
CA ALA A 48 -11.61 -13.85 2.90
C ALA A 48 -11.85 -12.92 1.70
N ALA A 49 -11.61 -13.38 0.46
CA ALA A 49 -11.87 -12.62 -0.77
C ALA A 49 -13.38 -12.49 -1.09
N ALA A 50 -14.21 -13.34 -0.50
CA ALA A 50 -15.66 -13.26 -0.52
C ALA A 50 -16.25 -12.35 0.57
N GLY A 51 -15.39 -11.63 1.33
CA GLY A 51 -15.82 -10.66 2.34
C GLY A 51 -16.32 -11.24 3.66
N ILE A 52 -16.41 -12.56 3.80
CA ILE A 52 -17.00 -13.23 4.97
C ILE A 52 -16.24 -12.85 6.25
N CYS A 53 -14.91 -12.97 6.24
CA CYS A 53 -14.08 -12.71 7.41
C CYS A 53 -12.59 -12.51 7.06
N SER A 54 -11.70 -12.33 8.04
CA SER A 54 -10.26 -12.35 7.81
C SER A 54 -9.78 -13.78 7.50
N ARG A 55 -8.58 -13.92 6.90
CA ARG A 55 -7.99 -15.24 6.62
C ARG A 55 -7.78 -16.09 7.87
N ARG A 56 -7.44 -15.46 9.01
CA ARG A 56 -7.28 -16.17 10.30
C ARG A 56 -8.61 -16.64 10.86
N GLU A 57 -9.65 -15.86 10.73
CA GLU A 57 -11.03 -16.27 11.08
C GLU A 57 -11.52 -17.36 10.14
N ALA A 58 -11.25 -17.27 8.83
CA ALA A 58 -11.56 -18.31 7.88
C ALA A 58 -10.91 -19.66 8.25
N ASP A 59 -9.68 -19.66 8.76
CA ASP A 59 -9.04 -20.88 9.27
C ASP A 59 -9.83 -21.47 10.45
N LYS A 60 -10.37 -20.64 11.36
CA LYS A 60 -11.25 -21.09 12.45
C LYS A 60 -12.58 -21.68 11.92
N LEU A 61 -13.20 -21.04 10.92
CA LEU A 61 -14.43 -21.53 10.30
C LEU A 61 -14.22 -22.87 9.59
N ILE A 62 -13.07 -23.03 8.91
CA ILE A 62 -12.69 -24.30 8.27
C ILE A 62 -12.52 -25.39 9.32
N SER A 63 -11.72 -25.15 10.38
CA SER A 63 -11.50 -26.12 11.44
C SER A 63 -12.80 -26.51 12.17
N ALA A 64 -13.75 -25.60 12.28
CA ALA A 64 -15.08 -25.85 12.87
C ALA A 64 -16.02 -26.63 11.93
N GLY A 65 -15.61 -26.97 10.69
CA GLY A 65 -16.42 -27.71 9.74
C GLY A 65 -17.61 -26.93 9.17
N LEU A 66 -17.57 -25.61 9.23
CA LEU A 66 -18.62 -24.72 8.72
C LEU A 66 -18.51 -24.44 7.21
N VAL A 67 -17.45 -24.96 6.58
CA VAL A 67 -17.14 -24.75 5.17
C VAL A 67 -17.21 -26.06 4.41
N SER A 68 -17.83 -26.04 3.24
CA SER A 68 -17.84 -27.17 2.29
C SER A 68 -17.36 -26.75 0.91
N VAL A 69 -16.74 -27.70 0.21
CA VAL A 69 -16.28 -27.56 -1.18
C VAL A 69 -16.90 -28.72 -1.98
N ASN A 70 -17.64 -28.41 -3.03
CA ASN A 70 -18.35 -29.37 -3.86
C ASN A 70 -19.21 -30.36 -3.01
N GLY A 71 -19.91 -29.81 -2.01
CA GLY A 71 -20.78 -30.57 -1.10
C GLY A 71 -20.06 -31.32 0.02
N LYS A 72 -18.73 -31.41 0.02
CA LYS A 72 -17.96 -32.13 1.06
C LYS A 72 -17.44 -31.12 2.11
N LYS A 73 -17.64 -31.40 3.39
CA LYS A 73 -17.07 -30.61 4.49
C LYS A 73 -15.54 -30.63 4.46
N VAL A 74 -14.92 -29.50 4.67
CA VAL A 74 -13.46 -29.34 4.73
C VAL A 74 -13.07 -28.80 6.10
N THR A 75 -12.23 -29.55 6.83
CA THR A 75 -11.71 -29.13 8.16
C THR A 75 -10.19 -28.93 8.15
N GLN A 76 -9.51 -29.44 7.13
CA GLN A 76 -8.06 -29.38 7.01
C GLN A 76 -7.59 -27.96 6.65
N LEU A 77 -6.74 -27.38 7.48
CA LEU A 77 -6.09 -26.10 7.21
C LEU A 77 -5.13 -26.22 6.02
N GLY A 78 -5.00 -25.14 5.27
CA GLY A 78 -4.15 -25.11 4.07
C GLY A 78 -4.78 -25.72 2.83
N SER A 79 -5.99 -26.29 2.90
CA SER A 79 -6.76 -26.78 1.75
C SER A 79 -6.83 -25.72 0.65
N LYS A 80 -6.84 -26.20 -0.60
CA LYS A 80 -6.93 -25.35 -1.79
C LYS A 80 -8.21 -25.66 -2.57
N VAL A 81 -8.68 -24.67 -3.30
CA VAL A 81 -9.83 -24.78 -4.21
C VAL A 81 -9.39 -24.46 -5.64
N ASN A 82 -9.97 -25.14 -6.60
CA ASN A 82 -9.77 -24.90 -8.01
C ASN A 82 -10.74 -23.84 -8.54
N PRO A 83 -10.44 -23.18 -9.64
CA PRO A 83 -11.43 -22.41 -10.37
C PRO A 83 -12.60 -23.30 -10.77
N GLY A 84 -13.81 -22.83 -10.41
CA GLY A 84 -15.04 -23.59 -10.68
C GLY A 84 -15.56 -24.43 -9.51
N ASP A 85 -14.74 -24.68 -8.48
CA ASP A 85 -15.22 -25.34 -7.26
C ASP A 85 -16.33 -24.49 -6.59
N GLU A 86 -17.38 -25.15 -6.14
CA GLU A 86 -18.44 -24.54 -5.37
C GLU A 86 -18.08 -24.53 -3.89
N VAL A 87 -17.86 -23.33 -3.34
CA VAL A 87 -17.57 -23.14 -1.91
C VAL A 87 -18.81 -22.63 -1.21
N ARG A 88 -19.17 -23.28 -0.08
CA ARG A 88 -20.29 -22.86 0.76
C ARG A 88 -19.81 -22.60 2.20
N TYR A 89 -20.42 -21.62 2.83
CA TYR A 89 -20.29 -21.30 4.25
C TYR A 89 -21.67 -21.37 4.90
N ASN A 90 -21.83 -22.16 5.95
CA ASN A 90 -23.15 -22.46 6.57
C ASN A 90 -24.23 -22.87 5.57
N GLY A 91 -23.86 -23.63 4.53
CA GLY A 91 -24.79 -24.08 3.47
C GLY A 91 -25.01 -23.07 2.35
N GLU A 92 -24.67 -21.79 2.54
CA GLU A 92 -24.83 -20.77 1.52
C GLU A 92 -23.60 -20.69 0.60
N ARG A 93 -23.84 -20.58 -0.71
CA ARG A 93 -22.79 -20.44 -1.71
C ARG A 93 -22.14 -19.05 -1.60
N ILE A 94 -20.83 -19.02 -1.41
CA ILE A 94 -20.06 -17.78 -1.38
C ILE A 94 -19.43 -17.48 -2.74
N ARG A 95 -19.35 -16.18 -3.07
CA ARG A 95 -18.73 -15.67 -4.30
C ARG A 95 -17.72 -14.59 -3.97
N SER A 96 -16.72 -14.42 -4.83
CA SER A 96 -15.77 -13.32 -4.67
C SER A 96 -16.48 -11.96 -4.80
N GLU A 97 -16.18 -11.05 -3.89
CA GLU A 97 -16.68 -9.67 -3.95
C GLU A 97 -16.03 -8.89 -5.09
N ARG A 98 -16.72 -7.81 -5.50
CA ARG A 98 -16.14 -6.78 -6.36
C ARG A 98 -14.88 -6.19 -5.70
N LYS A 99 -13.83 -5.96 -6.49
CA LYS A 99 -12.61 -5.33 -5.99
C LYS A 99 -12.79 -3.84 -5.82
N VAL A 100 -12.43 -3.34 -4.64
CA VAL A 100 -12.55 -1.94 -4.25
C VAL A 100 -11.18 -1.39 -3.91
N TYR A 101 -10.92 -0.15 -4.30
CA TYR A 101 -9.66 0.56 -4.08
C TYR A 101 -9.94 1.99 -3.62
N LEU A 102 -9.52 2.31 -2.39
CA LEU A 102 -9.76 3.59 -1.73
C LEU A 102 -8.43 4.23 -1.35
N LEU A 103 -8.30 5.52 -1.59
CA LEU A 103 -7.17 6.33 -1.13
C LEU A 103 -7.64 7.27 -0.02
N LEU A 104 -7.00 7.19 1.13
CA LEU A 104 -7.22 8.07 2.28
C LEU A 104 -6.02 9.00 2.45
N ASN A 105 -6.26 10.28 2.67
CA ASN A 105 -5.27 11.18 3.26
C ASN A 105 -5.37 11.09 4.79
N LYS A 106 -4.65 10.11 5.36
CA LYS A 106 -4.74 9.76 6.79
C LYS A 106 -4.38 10.95 7.68
N PRO A 107 -5.24 11.34 8.62
CA PRO A 107 -4.93 12.33 9.64
C PRO A 107 -4.06 11.74 10.77
N LYS A 108 -3.55 12.60 11.65
CA LYS A 108 -2.89 12.25 12.89
C LYS A 108 -3.88 11.57 13.86
N ASP A 109 -3.37 10.83 14.83
CA ASP A 109 -4.10 10.21 15.94
C ASP A 109 -5.00 9.01 15.60
N TYR A 110 -4.94 8.49 14.38
CA TYR A 110 -5.59 7.25 13.97
C TYR A 110 -4.57 6.12 13.83
N VAL A 111 -4.85 4.95 14.40
CA VAL A 111 -4.03 3.75 14.22
C VAL A 111 -4.42 3.00 12.94
N THR A 112 -3.43 2.45 12.25
CA THR A 112 -3.65 1.69 11.00
C THR A 112 -3.83 0.21 11.34
N THR A 113 -5.05 -0.14 11.69
CA THR A 113 -5.50 -1.51 11.96
C THR A 113 -6.97 -1.66 11.61
N THR A 114 -7.41 -2.88 11.32
CA THR A 114 -8.83 -3.24 11.14
C THR A 114 -9.52 -3.52 12.47
N ASP A 115 -8.74 -3.88 13.49
CA ASP A 115 -9.20 -4.17 14.84
C ASP A 115 -8.17 -3.66 15.85
N ASP A 116 -8.61 -3.04 16.94
CA ASP A 116 -7.74 -2.49 17.97
C ASP A 116 -8.20 -2.89 19.37
N PRO A 117 -7.49 -3.82 20.03
CA PRO A 117 -7.85 -4.25 21.40
C PRO A 117 -7.82 -3.13 22.44
N LYS A 118 -7.20 -1.98 22.14
CA LYS A 118 -7.12 -0.81 23.01
C LYS A 118 -8.18 0.26 22.69
N GLU A 119 -9.13 -0.04 21.81
CA GLU A 119 -10.26 0.82 21.44
C GLU A 119 -9.87 2.24 20.99
N ARG A 120 -8.65 2.40 20.44
CA ARG A 120 -8.20 3.67 19.89
C ARG A 120 -8.90 3.96 18.55
N LYS A 121 -8.93 5.23 18.16
CA LYS A 121 -9.45 5.62 16.83
C LYS A 121 -8.67 4.91 15.73
N THR A 122 -9.36 4.09 14.93
CA THR A 122 -8.75 3.38 13.81
C THR A 122 -9.04 4.08 12.48
N VAL A 123 -8.19 3.86 11.49
CA VAL A 123 -8.40 4.37 10.14
C VAL A 123 -9.69 3.85 9.49
N MET A 124 -10.23 2.71 9.98
CA MET A 124 -11.49 2.14 9.49
C MET A 124 -12.69 3.06 9.79
N MET A 125 -12.65 3.82 10.88
CA MET A 125 -13.71 4.80 11.21
C MET A 125 -13.84 5.90 10.15
N LEU A 126 -12.74 6.24 9.46
CA LEU A 126 -12.71 7.31 8.45
C LEU A 126 -13.30 6.88 7.11
N ILE A 127 -13.40 5.59 6.87
CA ILE A 127 -13.88 5.02 5.60
C ILE A 127 -15.12 4.13 5.78
N ARG A 128 -15.73 4.14 6.97
CA ARG A 128 -16.84 3.24 7.34
C ARG A 128 -17.98 3.27 6.31
N ASP A 129 -18.31 4.47 5.83
CA ASP A 129 -19.44 4.68 4.93
C ASP A 129 -19.01 4.73 3.44
N ALA A 130 -17.80 4.26 3.12
CA ALA A 130 -17.25 4.34 1.76
C ALA A 130 -17.78 3.25 0.83
N CYS A 131 -17.92 2.03 1.32
CA CYS A 131 -18.38 0.86 0.55
C CYS A 131 -18.89 -0.23 1.50
N SER A 132 -19.65 -1.16 0.96
CA SER A 132 -20.15 -2.35 1.69
C SER A 132 -19.12 -3.46 1.77
N GLU A 133 -18.18 -3.50 0.81
CA GLU A 133 -17.15 -4.52 0.72
C GLU A 133 -16.14 -4.40 1.87
N ARG A 134 -15.62 -5.53 2.34
CA ARG A 134 -14.65 -5.60 3.43
C ARG A 134 -13.24 -5.22 2.97
N VAL A 135 -12.93 -3.93 2.98
CA VAL A 135 -11.60 -3.40 2.66
C VAL A 135 -10.68 -3.33 3.89
N TYR A 136 -9.37 -3.34 3.67
CA TYR A 136 -8.34 -3.21 4.69
C TYR A 136 -7.17 -2.34 4.21
N PRO A 137 -6.39 -1.74 5.13
CA PRO A 137 -5.27 -0.88 4.76
C PRO A 137 -4.13 -1.69 4.13
N VAL A 138 -3.53 -1.12 3.08
CA VAL A 138 -2.36 -1.66 2.38
C VAL A 138 -1.10 -1.07 3.02
N GLY A 139 -0.46 -1.87 3.86
CA GLY A 139 0.62 -1.43 4.73
C GLY A 139 0.11 -0.59 5.89
N ARG A 140 1.04 0.06 6.57
CA ARG A 140 0.74 0.84 7.78
C ARG A 140 1.39 2.22 7.74
N LEU A 141 0.76 3.15 8.43
CA LEU A 141 1.34 4.40 8.90
C LEU A 141 1.19 4.44 10.42
N ASP A 142 2.19 4.95 11.11
CA ASP A 142 2.12 5.14 12.56
C ASP A 142 0.96 6.07 12.93
N ARG A 143 0.52 6.05 14.21
CA ARG A 143 -0.55 6.90 14.72
C ARG A 143 -0.32 8.37 14.39
N ASN A 144 0.91 8.86 14.58
CA ASN A 144 1.31 10.26 14.37
C ASN A 144 1.86 10.54 12.96
N THR A 145 1.89 9.56 12.06
CA THR A 145 2.26 9.75 10.65
C THR A 145 1.00 9.99 9.83
N THR A 146 1.07 10.94 8.94
CA THR A 146 -0.06 11.37 8.10
C THR A 146 0.17 11.00 6.64
N GLY A 147 -0.84 11.19 5.79
CA GLY A 147 -0.70 11.15 4.34
C GLY A 147 -1.32 9.94 3.66
N VAL A 148 -0.78 9.60 2.50
CA VAL A 148 -1.32 8.60 1.57
C VAL A 148 -1.43 7.22 2.22
N LEU A 149 -2.64 6.68 2.29
CA LEU A 149 -2.91 5.30 2.73
C LEU A 149 -3.93 4.66 1.79
N LEU A 150 -3.57 3.55 1.17
CA LEU A 150 -4.43 2.77 0.28
C LEU A 150 -5.21 1.73 1.08
N PHE A 151 -6.47 1.49 0.71
CA PHE A 151 -7.30 0.39 1.19
C PHE A 151 -7.82 -0.41 0.01
N THR A 152 -7.95 -1.72 0.19
CA THR A 152 -8.52 -2.61 -0.83
C THR A 152 -8.95 -3.94 -0.21
N ASN A 153 -9.81 -4.68 -0.90
CA ASN A 153 -10.08 -6.11 -0.68
C ASN A 153 -9.32 -6.99 -1.69
N ASP A 154 -8.46 -6.41 -2.54
CA ASP A 154 -7.57 -7.13 -3.44
C ASP A 154 -6.28 -7.53 -2.72
N GLY A 155 -6.26 -8.75 -2.15
CA GLY A 155 -5.12 -9.24 -1.37
C GLY A 155 -3.84 -9.44 -2.19
N ASP A 156 -3.96 -9.68 -3.49
CA ASP A 156 -2.80 -9.88 -4.35
C ASP A 156 -2.13 -8.53 -4.64
N LEU A 157 -2.93 -7.49 -4.94
CA LEU A 157 -2.41 -6.13 -5.04
C LEU A 157 -1.83 -5.65 -3.70
N ALA A 158 -2.53 -5.87 -2.59
CA ALA A 158 -2.04 -5.48 -1.27
C ALA A 158 -0.68 -6.12 -0.95
N LYS A 159 -0.51 -7.43 -1.24
CA LYS A 159 0.77 -8.13 -1.11
C LYS A 159 1.84 -7.50 -2.01
N LYS A 160 1.53 -7.27 -3.29
CA LYS A 160 2.43 -6.65 -4.26
C LYS A 160 2.89 -5.25 -3.82
N MET A 161 2.02 -4.46 -3.22
CA MET A 161 2.33 -3.11 -2.75
C MET A 161 3.14 -3.07 -1.44
N THR A 162 3.14 -4.14 -0.65
CA THR A 162 3.74 -4.14 0.69
C THR A 162 4.92 -5.09 0.85
N HIS A 163 5.09 -6.06 -0.05
CA HIS A 163 6.20 -7.02 0.04
C HIS A 163 7.54 -6.31 -0.17
N PRO A 164 8.57 -6.59 0.66
CA PRO A 164 9.88 -5.94 0.53
C PRO A 164 10.51 -6.05 -0.86
N SER A 165 10.38 -7.23 -1.52
CA SER A 165 10.93 -7.46 -2.87
C SER A 165 10.26 -6.64 -3.97
N SER A 166 9.15 -6.00 -3.69
CA SER A 166 8.44 -5.18 -4.68
C SER A 166 8.99 -3.75 -4.75
N ASN A 167 9.93 -3.39 -3.91
CA ASN A 167 10.65 -2.11 -3.88
C ASN A 167 9.75 -0.87 -4.10
N LYS A 168 8.52 -0.89 -3.56
CA LYS A 168 7.58 0.20 -3.78
C LYS A 168 8.06 1.50 -3.16
N LYS A 169 8.29 2.48 -4.01
CA LYS A 169 8.73 3.84 -3.68
C LYS A 169 7.74 4.53 -2.73
N LYS A 170 8.27 5.18 -1.72
CA LYS A 170 7.55 6.03 -0.76
C LYS A 170 8.28 7.36 -0.64
N ILE A 171 7.55 8.46 -0.74
CA ILE A 171 8.13 9.78 -0.50
C ILE A 171 7.48 10.38 0.74
N TYR A 172 8.32 10.88 1.62
CA TYR A 172 7.91 11.52 2.86
C TYR A 172 8.32 12.99 2.89
N HIS A 173 7.43 13.84 3.36
CA HIS A 173 7.74 15.19 3.82
C HIS A 173 7.96 15.13 5.33
N VAL A 174 9.16 15.44 5.74
CA VAL A 174 9.66 15.34 7.12
C VAL A 174 9.83 16.75 7.69
N PHE A 175 9.32 16.98 8.90
CA PHE A 175 9.55 18.20 9.65
C PHE A 175 10.35 17.87 10.91
N LEU A 176 11.48 18.53 11.05
CA LEU A 176 12.42 18.33 12.16
C LEU A 176 12.23 19.38 13.24
N ASP A 177 12.72 19.08 14.43
CA ASP A 177 12.74 20.00 15.58
C ASP A 177 13.69 21.18 15.37
N ARG A 178 14.75 21.02 14.58
CA ARG A 178 15.74 22.05 14.24
C ARG A 178 16.22 21.90 12.79
N ASN A 179 16.96 22.90 12.30
CA ASN A 179 17.53 22.89 10.96
C ASN A 179 18.50 21.71 10.79
N LEU A 180 18.32 20.94 9.73
CA LEU A 180 19.26 19.88 9.35
C LEU A 180 20.54 20.51 8.79
N SER A 181 21.69 20.12 9.32
CA SER A 181 22.98 20.57 8.80
C SER A 181 23.29 19.93 7.44
N GLY A 182 24.08 20.59 6.59
CA GLY A 182 24.49 20.04 5.31
C GLY A 182 25.35 18.77 5.48
N ASN A 183 26.11 18.67 6.58
CA ASN A 183 26.91 17.49 6.88
C ASN A 183 26.02 16.28 7.24
N ASP A 184 25.01 16.50 8.08
CA ASP A 184 24.09 15.43 8.47
C ASP A 184 23.15 15.02 7.32
N LEU A 185 22.79 15.97 6.45
CA LEU A 185 22.07 15.64 5.21
C LEU A 185 22.92 14.69 4.33
N ARG A 186 24.22 14.95 4.19
CA ARG A 186 25.15 14.05 3.45
C ARG A 186 25.28 12.69 4.11
N LYS A 187 25.46 12.64 5.44
CA LYS A 187 25.49 11.36 6.18
C LYS A 187 24.22 10.54 5.96
N LEU A 188 23.04 11.19 5.98
CA LEU A 188 21.79 10.50 5.70
C LEU A 188 21.69 10.02 4.23
N ALA A 189 22.20 10.81 3.28
CA ALA A 189 22.24 10.45 1.86
C ALA A 189 23.16 9.25 1.59
N ASP A 190 24.30 9.20 2.28
CA ASP A 190 25.26 8.09 2.20
C ASP A 190 24.74 6.81 2.90
N GLY A 191 23.71 6.95 3.72
CA GLY A 191 23.11 5.88 4.50
C GLY A 191 23.62 5.81 5.94
N VAL A 192 22.84 5.16 6.78
CA VAL A 192 23.13 5.00 8.22
C VAL A 192 22.97 3.55 8.64
N THR A 193 23.76 3.10 9.60
CA THR A 193 23.62 1.79 10.22
C THR A 193 22.71 1.91 11.44
N LEU A 194 21.62 1.16 11.42
CA LEU A 194 20.65 1.03 12.51
C LEU A 194 20.78 -0.36 13.15
N GLU A 195 20.07 -0.60 14.24
CA GLU A 195 20.09 -1.90 14.95
C GLU A 195 19.72 -3.08 14.05
N ASP A 196 18.84 -2.87 13.07
CA ASP A 196 18.35 -3.88 12.12
C ASP A 196 19.05 -3.81 10.74
N GLY A 197 20.24 -3.19 10.69
CA GLY A 197 21.14 -3.16 9.54
C GLY A 197 21.23 -1.80 8.85
N PHE A 198 22.07 -1.77 7.83
CA PHE A 198 22.29 -0.58 7.01
C PHE A 198 21.03 -0.18 6.25
N ILE A 199 20.82 1.13 6.12
CA ILE A 199 19.73 1.72 5.35
C ILE A 199 20.18 3.00 4.67
N GLN A 200 19.90 3.11 3.39
CA GLN A 200 20.14 4.28 2.58
C GLN A 200 18.82 4.74 1.95
N PRO A 201 18.50 6.02 1.94
CA PRO A 201 17.38 6.55 1.19
C PRO A 201 17.69 6.54 -0.32
N ASP A 202 16.66 6.43 -1.15
CA ASP A 202 16.82 6.54 -2.61
C ASP A 202 17.14 7.99 -3.02
N ALA A 203 16.57 8.96 -2.29
CA ALA A 203 16.89 10.38 -2.39
C ALA A 203 16.55 11.11 -1.08
N ILE A 204 17.32 12.14 -0.77
CA ILE A 204 17.04 13.06 0.34
C ILE A 204 17.47 14.49 -0.05
N SER A 205 16.64 15.46 0.24
CA SER A 205 16.92 16.88 -0.04
C SER A 205 16.12 17.79 0.88
N TYR A 206 16.55 19.04 1.01
CA TYR A 206 15.69 20.05 1.63
C TYR A 206 14.43 20.24 0.77
N ALA A 207 13.26 20.29 1.41
CA ALA A 207 11.99 20.53 0.75
C ALA A 207 11.72 22.03 0.54
N SER A 208 12.47 22.89 1.24
CA SER A 208 12.43 24.35 1.13
C SER A 208 13.85 24.90 1.22
N ASN A 209 14.17 25.90 0.40
CA ASN A 209 15.45 26.63 0.50
C ASN A 209 15.51 27.52 1.74
N GLU A 210 14.35 27.99 2.20
CA GLU A 210 14.22 28.93 3.32
C GLU A 210 14.14 28.21 4.68
N ASN A 211 13.63 26.99 4.70
CA ASN A 211 13.38 26.25 5.93
C ASN A 211 14.07 24.87 5.93
N LYS A 212 15.29 24.82 6.43
CA LYS A 212 16.08 23.58 6.52
C LYS A 212 15.55 22.56 7.54
N LYS A 213 14.46 22.83 8.25
CA LYS A 213 13.72 21.84 9.06
C LYS A 213 12.85 20.92 8.20
N GLU A 214 12.56 21.34 6.95
CA GLU A 214 11.70 20.62 6.03
C GLU A 214 12.54 19.82 5.03
N VAL A 215 12.38 18.49 5.06
CA VAL A 215 13.16 17.56 4.27
C VAL A 215 12.23 16.64 3.48
N GLY A 216 12.54 16.46 2.21
CA GLY A 216 11.98 15.43 1.36
C GLY A 216 12.85 14.18 1.43
N LEU A 217 12.25 13.02 1.67
CA LEU A 217 12.95 11.75 1.72
C LEU A 217 12.21 10.71 0.88
N GLU A 218 12.92 10.10 -0.06
CA GLU A 218 12.47 8.99 -0.87
C GLU A 218 13.08 7.69 -0.37
N ILE A 219 12.27 6.63 -0.21
CA ILE A 219 12.74 5.34 0.30
C ILE A 219 11.80 4.22 -0.15
N HIS A 220 12.34 3.06 -0.48
CA HIS A 220 11.56 1.85 -0.76
C HIS A 220 11.39 0.95 0.47
N SER A 221 12.24 1.05 1.49
CA SER A 221 12.13 0.27 2.72
C SER A 221 10.79 0.46 3.45
N GLY A 222 10.29 -0.62 4.06
CA GLY A 222 9.09 -0.65 4.90
C GLY A 222 9.36 -1.01 6.35
N LYS A 223 10.64 -0.99 6.81
CA LYS A 223 11.01 -1.30 8.20
C LYS A 223 10.27 -0.39 9.19
N ASN A 224 10.07 -0.90 10.41
CA ASN A 224 9.33 -0.17 11.44
C ASN A 224 9.99 1.19 11.71
N ARG A 225 9.18 2.28 11.68
CA ARG A 225 9.58 3.68 11.97
C ARG A 225 10.88 4.13 11.27
N ILE A 226 11.19 3.56 10.09
CA ILE A 226 12.50 3.69 9.45
C ILE A 226 12.92 5.15 9.27
N VAL A 227 12.05 6.01 8.74
CA VAL A 227 12.36 7.43 8.54
C VAL A 227 12.69 8.13 9.86
N ARG A 228 11.93 7.87 10.93
CA ARG A 228 12.19 8.47 12.25
C ARG A 228 13.53 8.02 12.80
N ARG A 229 13.81 6.70 12.76
CA ARG A 229 15.09 6.15 13.26
C ARG A 229 16.30 6.68 12.49
N MET A 230 16.18 6.89 11.18
CA MET A 230 17.26 7.49 10.38
C MET A 230 17.61 8.90 10.87
N PHE A 231 16.62 9.76 11.12
CA PHE A 231 16.88 11.10 11.65
C PHE A 231 17.32 11.08 13.11
N GLU A 232 16.78 10.17 13.92
CA GLU A 232 17.17 9.95 15.32
C GLU A 232 18.64 9.51 15.43
N SER A 233 19.17 8.70 14.49
CA SER A 233 20.59 8.25 14.49
C SER A 233 21.60 9.39 14.25
N VAL A 234 21.18 10.47 13.63
CA VAL A 234 21.99 11.69 13.46
C VAL A 234 21.58 12.81 14.44
N GLY A 235 20.79 12.47 15.46
CA GLY A 235 20.43 13.34 16.59
C GLY A 235 19.27 14.28 16.35
N TYR A 236 18.44 14.09 15.33
CA TYR A 236 17.25 14.93 15.06
C TYR A 236 15.95 14.22 15.44
N ARG A 237 14.97 15.00 15.91
CA ARG A 237 13.63 14.52 16.21
C ARG A 237 12.66 14.89 15.07
N VAL A 238 11.97 13.90 14.53
CA VAL A 238 10.91 14.10 13.53
C VAL A 238 9.62 14.55 14.23
N VAL A 239 9.25 15.82 14.09
CA VAL A 239 8.05 16.43 14.70
C VAL A 239 6.80 16.07 13.90
N LYS A 240 6.85 16.21 12.55
CA LYS A 240 5.76 15.80 11.66
C LYS A 240 6.31 14.91 10.57
N LEU A 241 5.56 13.89 10.20
CA LEU A 241 5.90 12.98 9.12
C LEU A 241 4.66 12.77 8.25
N ASP A 242 4.79 13.04 6.96
CA ASP A 242 3.69 13.01 6.02
C ASP A 242 4.07 12.23 4.76
N ARG A 243 3.46 11.07 4.54
CA ARG A 243 3.68 10.33 3.30
C ARG A 243 2.93 11.01 2.17
N VAL A 244 3.67 11.60 1.23
CA VAL A 244 3.10 12.35 0.10
C VAL A 244 2.93 11.49 -1.16
N TYR A 245 3.67 10.37 -1.24
CA TYR A 245 3.65 9.43 -2.37
C TYR A 245 3.77 7.99 -1.88
N PHE A 246 3.03 7.08 -2.52
CA PHE A 246 3.14 5.64 -2.29
C PHE A 246 2.83 4.86 -3.56
N GLY A 247 3.87 4.26 -4.18
CA GLY A 247 3.75 3.38 -5.34
C GLY A 247 2.89 3.95 -6.48
N GLY A 248 3.10 5.22 -6.84
CA GLY A 248 2.34 5.93 -7.88
C GLY A 248 1.19 6.79 -7.39
N LEU A 249 0.73 6.58 -6.17
CA LEU A 249 -0.41 7.31 -5.62
C LEU A 249 0.03 8.56 -4.88
N THR A 250 -0.69 9.67 -5.09
CA THR A 250 -0.50 10.93 -4.38
C THR A 250 -1.80 11.40 -3.74
N LYS A 251 -1.69 12.29 -2.75
CA LYS A 251 -2.84 12.93 -2.12
C LYS A 251 -3.22 14.29 -2.72
N LYS A 252 -2.79 14.55 -3.97
CA LYS A 252 -3.14 15.79 -4.68
C LYS A 252 -4.67 15.95 -4.67
N ASN A 253 -5.15 17.16 -4.32
CA ASN A 253 -6.56 17.50 -4.24
C ASN A 253 -7.39 16.64 -3.27
N LEU A 254 -6.75 15.91 -2.34
CA LEU A 254 -7.44 15.12 -1.32
C LEU A 254 -7.18 15.73 0.07
N PRO A 255 -8.15 16.44 0.67
CA PRO A 255 -7.99 17.06 1.99
C PRO A 255 -7.68 16.05 3.09
N ARG A 256 -7.08 16.50 4.18
CA ARG A 256 -6.76 15.69 5.35
C ARG A 256 -8.02 15.06 5.95
N GLY A 257 -7.98 13.75 6.21
CA GLY A 257 -9.13 13.00 6.74
C GLY A 257 -10.17 12.58 5.70
N LYS A 258 -10.02 13.02 4.45
CA LYS A 258 -10.93 12.62 3.35
C LYS A 258 -10.33 11.46 2.57
N TRP A 259 -11.23 10.72 1.91
CA TRP A 259 -10.91 9.59 1.06
C TRP A 259 -11.58 9.76 -0.33
N ARG A 260 -11.10 9.01 -1.31
CA ARG A 260 -11.72 8.84 -2.62
C ARG A 260 -11.47 7.44 -3.16
N PHE A 261 -12.29 7.00 -4.10
CA PHE A 261 -11.96 5.83 -4.91
C PHE A 261 -10.78 6.13 -5.86
N LEU A 262 -10.04 5.09 -6.22
CA LEU A 262 -9.06 5.18 -7.30
C LEU A 262 -9.78 5.21 -8.65
N SER A 263 -9.21 5.94 -9.61
CA SER A 263 -9.64 5.88 -11.01
C SER A 263 -9.18 4.56 -11.66
N GLU A 264 -9.86 4.15 -12.74
CA GLU A 264 -9.49 2.97 -13.55
C GLU A 264 -8.03 3.05 -14.01
N LYS A 265 -7.56 4.25 -14.37
CA LYS A 265 -6.16 4.48 -14.77
C LYS A 265 -5.20 4.18 -13.62
N GLU A 266 -5.47 4.68 -12.41
CA GLU A 266 -4.64 4.41 -11.22
C GLU A 266 -4.62 2.91 -10.90
N ILE A 267 -5.78 2.24 -10.96
CA ILE A 267 -5.89 0.79 -10.71
C ILE A 267 -5.07 0.00 -11.74
N SER A 268 -5.19 0.33 -13.02
CA SER A 268 -4.45 -0.32 -14.10
C SER A 268 -2.94 -0.14 -13.94
N MET A 269 -2.49 1.06 -13.64
CA MET A 269 -1.07 1.37 -13.42
C MET A 269 -0.50 0.61 -12.21
N LEU A 270 -1.24 0.52 -11.09
CA LEU A 270 -0.84 -0.27 -9.92
C LEU A 270 -0.70 -1.77 -10.25
N LYS A 271 -1.64 -2.31 -11.04
CA LYS A 271 -1.61 -3.73 -11.46
C LYS A 271 -0.43 -4.03 -12.38
N MET A 272 -0.12 -3.11 -13.31
CA MET A 272 0.96 -3.25 -14.29
C MET A 272 2.35 -2.90 -13.74
N ASN A 273 2.50 -2.38 -12.53
CA ASN A 273 3.74 -1.78 -12.01
C ASN A 273 4.23 -0.56 -12.80
N ALA A 274 3.36 0.15 -13.48
CA ALA A 274 3.72 1.23 -14.40
C ALA A 274 4.13 2.55 -13.70
N TYR A 275 4.36 2.54 -12.40
CA TYR A 275 4.80 3.69 -11.59
C TYR A 275 6.27 3.57 -11.12
N GLU A 276 7.03 2.65 -11.70
CA GLU A 276 8.47 2.48 -11.42
C GLU A 276 9.32 3.15 -12.48
#